data_591ef814887f1ad862d7057b55a9a7c8
#
_entry.id   591ef814887f1ad862d7057b55a9a7c8
#
_cell.length_a   1.000
_cell.length_b   1.000
_cell.length_c   1.000
_cell.angle_alpha   90.00
_cell.angle_beta   90.00
_cell.angle_gamma   90.00
#
_symmetry.space_group_name_H-M   'P 1'
#
loop_
_entity.id
_entity.type
_entity.pdbx_description
1 polymer ?
#
loop_
_entity_poly.entity_id
_entity_poly.type
_entity_poly.pdbx_seq_one_letter_code
_entity_poly.pdbx_strand_id
1 'polypeptide(L)'
;MDQKGICVMEPVLQARKLVKRYGRVVAMDRADFELYPGEILAVIGDNGAGKSTLIKALSGAVQPDGGEILLDGKPVHFTSPIDAREAGIETVYQTLAMSPALSITDNMFMGRELKKSGFRGTWLRQLDRKKMEEIAREKLNELGLLTIQNINQAVETLSGGQRQGVAVARAAAFGSKVVIMDEPTAALGVKESRRVLELIKDVRARGLPIVLISHNMPHVFEVADRIHIHRLGSRACVIKPSDFSMSDAVAIMTGAMDPPDSMAA
;
A
#
# COMPACT_ATOMS: atom_id res chain seq x y z
N MET A 1 11.35 23.40 -33.14
CA MET A 1 11.22 24.53 -32.19
C MET A 1 9.82 24.44 -31.63
N ASP A 2 9.67 23.77 -30.47
CA ASP A 2 8.50 23.91 -29.61
C ASP A 2 8.84 23.35 -28.24
N GLN A 3 8.84 24.27 -27.35
CA GLN A 3 8.06 24.44 -26.15
C GLN A 3 8.49 23.59 -24.95
N LYS A 4 9.08 24.33 -24.00
CA LYS A 4 9.04 24.14 -22.53
C LYS A 4 8.97 22.68 -22.07
N GLY A 5 10.13 22.16 -21.69
CA GLY A 5 10.28 20.93 -20.94
C GLY A 5 9.55 21.00 -19.58
N ILE A 6 8.25 20.85 -19.59
CA ILE A 6 7.50 20.41 -18.43
C ILE A 6 7.88 18.95 -18.31
N CYS A 7 8.70 18.61 -17.33
CA CYS A 7 8.95 17.23 -16.96
C CYS A 7 7.61 16.68 -16.42
N VAL A 8 6.81 16.10 -17.31
CA VAL A 8 5.60 15.41 -16.92
C VAL A 8 6.08 14.16 -16.18
N MET A 9 5.99 14.17 -14.86
CA MET A 9 6.30 12.96 -14.07
C MET A 9 5.35 11.86 -14.51
N GLU A 10 5.90 10.75 -14.98
CA GLU A 10 5.09 9.57 -15.33
C GLU A 10 4.67 8.83 -14.05
N PRO A 11 3.43 8.34 -13.97
CA PRO A 11 2.98 7.56 -12.83
C PRO A 11 3.73 6.23 -12.75
N VAL A 12 4.15 5.84 -11.55
CA VAL A 12 4.80 4.54 -11.31
C VAL A 12 3.79 3.39 -11.36
N LEU A 13 2.57 3.63 -10.87
CA LEU A 13 1.45 2.68 -10.95
C LEU A 13 0.22 3.41 -11.48
N GLN A 14 -0.35 2.88 -12.54
CA GLN A 14 -1.54 3.46 -13.16
C GLN A 14 -2.57 2.36 -13.43
N ALA A 15 -3.84 2.70 -13.29
CA ALA A 15 -4.93 1.89 -13.78
C ALA A 15 -5.80 2.74 -14.71
N ARG A 16 -6.20 2.16 -15.84
CA ARG A 16 -7.03 2.83 -16.84
C ARG A 16 -8.31 2.06 -17.05
N LYS A 17 -9.43 2.72 -16.80
CA LYS A 17 -10.79 2.23 -17.05
C LYS A 17 -11.04 0.82 -16.49
N LEU A 18 -10.56 0.54 -15.27
CA LEU A 18 -10.75 -0.76 -14.65
C LEU A 18 -12.24 -1.05 -14.43
N VAL A 19 -12.64 -2.23 -14.82
CA VAL A 19 -14.00 -2.75 -14.61
C VAL A 19 -13.93 -4.02 -13.77
N LYS A 20 -14.79 -4.13 -12.75
CA LYS A 20 -14.97 -5.36 -11.99
C LYS A 20 -16.43 -5.56 -11.60
N ARG A 21 -16.93 -6.74 -11.89
CA ARG A 21 -18.30 -7.13 -11.57
C ARG A 21 -18.32 -8.40 -10.70
N TYR A 22 -19.20 -8.41 -9.75
CA TYR A 22 -19.51 -9.58 -8.93
C TYR A 22 -20.99 -9.93 -9.15
N GLY A 23 -21.24 -10.83 -10.09
CA GLY A 23 -22.60 -11.10 -10.55
C GLY A 23 -23.28 -9.85 -11.12
N ARG A 24 -24.32 -9.36 -10.45
CA ARG A 24 -25.04 -8.13 -10.86
C ARG A 24 -24.45 -6.84 -10.27
N VAL A 25 -23.54 -6.94 -9.32
CA VAL A 25 -22.93 -5.77 -8.67
C VAL A 25 -21.74 -5.31 -9.46
N VAL A 26 -21.75 -4.04 -9.89
CA VAL A 26 -20.59 -3.39 -10.51
C VAL A 26 -19.78 -2.74 -9.39
N ALA A 27 -18.65 -3.35 -9.03
CA ALA A 27 -17.79 -2.88 -7.96
C ALA A 27 -16.76 -1.84 -8.44
N MET A 28 -16.36 -1.90 -9.72
CA MET A 28 -15.60 -0.86 -10.42
C MET A 28 -16.21 -0.64 -11.79
N ASP A 29 -16.44 0.61 -12.15
CA ASP A 29 -16.95 1.04 -13.45
C ASP A 29 -16.00 2.06 -14.08
N ARG A 30 -15.13 1.56 -14.96
CA ARG A 30 -14.12 2.37 -15.65
C ARG A 30 -13.27 3.23 -14.70
N ALA A 31 -12.84 2.63 -13.59
CA ALA A 31 -12.06 3.31 -12.57
C ALA A 31 -10.65 3.62 -13.09
N ASP A 32 -10.26 4.89 -12.97
CA ASP A 32 -8.91 5.35 -13.24
C ASP A 32 -8.14 5.55 -11.93
N PHE A 33 -6.83 5.35 -11.96
CA PHE A 33 -5.95 5.50 -10.81
C PHE A 33 -4.53 5.85 -11.26
N GLU A 34 -3.85 6.74 -10.52
CA GLU A 34 -2.48 7.18 -10.83
C GLU A 34 -1.72 7.47 -9.57
N LEU A 35 -0.60 6.80 -9.39
CA LEU A 35 0.36 7.00 -8.31
C LEU A 35 1.70 7.45 -8.88
N TYR A 36 2.24 8.56 -8.38
CA TYR A 36 3.51 9.11 -8.83
C TYR A 36 4.67 8.71 -7.91
N PRO A 37 5.93 8.75 -8.39
CA PRO A 37 7.10 8.45 -7.59
C PRO A 37 7.19 9.31 -6.33
N GLY A 38 7.48 8.69 -5.19
CA GLY A 38 7.76 9.38 -3.92
C GLY A 38 6.58 10.11 -3.29
N GLU A 39 5.32 9.85 -3.71
CA GLU A 39 4.14 10.42 -3.09
C GLU A 39 3.41 9.43 -2.17
N ILE A 40 2.64 9.97 -1.24
CA ILE A 40 1.58 9.26 -0.53
C ILE A 40 0.25 9.67 -1.17
N LEU A 41 -0.36 8.76 -1.92
CA LEU A 41 -1.70 8.93 -2.45
C LEU A 41 -2.70 8.23 -1.51
N ALA A 42 -3.52 9.02 -0.81
CA ALA A 42 -4.59 8.44 -0.02
C ALA A 42 -5.80 8.12 -0.92
N VAL A 43 -6.42 6.96 -0.69
CA VAL A 43 -7.69 6.56 -1.34
C VAL A 43 -8.79 6.58 -0.31
N ILE A 44 -9.71 7.52 -0.46
CA ILE A 44 -10.89 7.66 0.39
C ILE A 44 -12.17 7.37 -0.40
N GLY A 45 -13.25 7.11 0.28
CA GLY A 45 -14.54 6.84 -0.32
C GLY A 45 -15.46 6.18 0.70
N ASP A 46 -16.75 6.20 0.45
CA ASP A 46 -17.75 5.59 1.33
C ASP A 46 -17.65 4.05 1.35
N ASN A 47 -18.33 3.43 2.29
CA ASN A 47 -18.46 1.97 2.33
C ASN A 47 -19.19 1.49 1.07
N GLY A 48 -18.61 0.46 0.42
CA GLY A 48 -19.15 -0.03 -0.86
C GLY A 48 -18.74 0.80 -2.09
N ALA A 49 -17.98 1.88 -1.96
CA ALA A 49 -17.56 2.70 -3.10
C ALA A 49 -16.64 1.97 -4.12
N GLY A 50 -16.08 0.80 -3.76
CA GLY A 50 -15.20 0.03 -4.65
C GLY A 50 -13.71 0.06 -4.27
N LYS A 51 -13.31 0.81 -3.23
CA LYS A 51 -11.90 0.97 -2.79
C LYS A 51 -11.16 -0.37 -2.62
N SER A 52 -11.76 -1.28 -1.85
CA SER A 52 -11.13 -2.60 -1.60
C SER A 52 -11.01 -3.43 -2.88
N THR A 53 -11.93 -3.26 -3.84
CA THR A 53 -11.84 -3.92 -5.14
C THR A 53 -10.71 -3.33 -5.99
N LEU A 54 -10.56 -2.01 -6.00
CA LEU A 54 -9.46 -1.32 -6.66
C LEU A 54 -8.11 -1.83 -6.11
N ILE A 55 -7.95 -1.83 -4.79
CA ILE A 55 -6.71 -2.31 -4.15
C ILE A 55 -6.44 -3.78 -4.44
N LYS A 56 -7.47 -4.63 -4.39
CA LYS A 56 -7.32 -6.04 -4.75
C LYS A 56 -6.93 -6.24 -6.22
N ALA A 57 -7.38 -5.38 -7.12
CA ALA A 57 -6.96 -5.40 -8.52
C ALA A 57 -5.50 -4.98 -8.66
N LEU A 58 -5.08 -3.86 -8.03
CA LEU A 58 -3.71 -3.36 -8.05
C LEU A 58 -2.71 -4.31 -7.40
N SER A 59 -3.14 -5.07 -6.39
CA SER A 59 -2.32 -6.07 -5.67
C SER A 59 -2.39 -7.49 -6.27
N GLY A 60 -3.10 -7.69 -7.38
CA GLY A 60 -3.25 -9.01 -8.02
C GLY A 60 -4.16 -10.00 -7.27
N ALA A 61 -4.83 -9.57 -6.19
CA ALA A 61 -5.74 -10.43 -5.44
C ALA A 61 -7.08 -10.64 -6.16
N VAL A 62 -7.41 -9.78 -7.12
CA VAL A 62 -8.60 -9.89 -7.99
C VAL A 62 -8.21 -9.47 -9.39
N GLN A 63 -8.59 -10.25 -10.40
CA GLN A 63 -8.42 -9.87 -11.79
C GLN A 63 -9.58 -8.94 -12.21
N PRO A 64 -9.29 -7.76 -12.81
CA PRO A 64 -10.32 -6.93 -13.42
C PRO A 64 -10.95 -7.64 -14.63
N ASP A 65 -12.21 -7.31 -14.92
CA ASP A 65 -12.93 -7.84 -16.08
C ASP A 65 -12.69 -6.98 -17.33
N GLY A 66 -12.09 -5.79 -17.17
CA GLY A 66 -11.72 -4.89 -18.27
C GLY A 66 -10.82 -3.75 -17.76
N GLY A 67 -10.26 -3.01 -18.71
CA GLY A 67 -9.25 -1.98 -18.43
C GLY A 67 -7.84 -2.57 -18.37
N GLU A 68 -6.87 -1.76 -17.99
CA GLU A 68 -5.47 -2.16 -17.91
C GLU A 68 -4.79 -1.57 -16.66
N ILE A 69 -3.77 -2.27 -16.17
CA ILE A 69 -2.86 -1.80 -15.12
C ILE A 69 -1.48 -1.62 -15.75
N LEU A 70 -0.85 -0.47 -15.48
CA LEU A 70 0.50 -0.19 -15.94
C LEU A 70 1.41 0.03 -14.74
N LEU A 71 2.62 -0.54 -14.80
CA LEU A 71 3.69 -0.35 -13.84
C LEU A 71 4.91 0.20 -14.59
N ASP A 72 5.39 1.38 -14.21
CA ASP A 72 6.43 2.13 -14.94
C ASP A 72 6.09 2.28 -16.44
N GLY A 73 4.83 2.64 -16.74
CA GLY A 73 4.32 2.82 -18.11
C GLY A 73 4.13 1.54 -18.92
N LYS A 74 4.42 0.35 -18.37
CA LYS A 74 4.29 -0.94 -19.04
C LYS A 74 3.04 -1.67 -18.57
N PRO A 75 2.21 -2.20 -19.48
CA PRO A 75 1.08 -3.03 -19.11
C PRO A 75 1.53 -4.26 -18.31
N VAL A 76 0.85 -4.52 -17.19
CA VAL A 76 1.08 -5.69 -16.36
C VAL A 76 -0.23 -6.47 -16.16
N HIS A 77 -0.12 -7.77 -16.05
CA HIS A 77 -1.24 -8.64 -15.79
C HIS A 77 -0.93 -9.54 -14.59
N PHE A 78 -1.53 -9.22 -13.46
CA PHE A 78 -1.35 -10.00 -12.23
C PHE A 78 -2.43 -11.07 -12.15
N THR A 79 -2.02 -12.33 -12.06
CA THR A 79 -2.93 -13.47 -11.87
C THR A 79 -3.04 -13.85 -10.39
N SER A 80 -2.09 -13.38 -9.59
CA SER A 80 -2.00 -13.63 -8.15
C SER A 80 -1.30 -12.49 -7.41
N PRO A 81 -1.45 -12.37 -6.08
CA PRO A 81 -0.67 -11.43 -5.27
C PRO A 81 0.84 -11.68 -5.33
N ILE A 82 1.27 -12.90 -5.68
CA ILE A 82 2.69 -13.23 -5.83
C ILE A 82 3.26 -12.49 -7.03
N ASP A 83 2.54 -12.43 -8.14
CA ASP A 83 2.98 -11.71 -9.36
C ASP A 83 3.18 -10.23 -9.08
N ALA A 84 2.25 -9.60 -8.35
CA ALA A 84 2.37 -8.19 -7.95
C ALA A 84 3.59 -7.95 -7.04
N ARG A 85 3.85 -8.88 -6.09
CA ARG A 85 5.03 -8.83 -5.21
C ARG A 85 6.33 -8.99 -5.99
N GLU A 86 6.40 -9.92 -6.93
CA GLU A 86 7.57 -10.10 -7.81
C GLU A 86 7.82 -8.89 -8.71
N ALA A 87 6.75 -8.18 -9.09
CA ALA A 87 6.84 -6.91 -9.81
C ALA A 87 7.25 -5.72 -8.93
N GLY A 88 7.32 -5.90 -7.59
CA GLY A 88 7.75 -4.88 -6.63
C GLY A 88 6.62 -4.14 -5.91
N ILE A 89 5.39 -4.63 -5.99
CA ILE A 89 4.24 -4.08 -5.26
C ILE A 89 4.00 -4.89 -3.99
N GLU A 90 4.25 -4.30 -2.84
CA GLU A 90 3.97 -4.92 -1.54
C GLU A 90 2.68 -4.37 -0.94
N THR A 91 1.90 -5.25 -0.28
CA THR A 91 0.62 -4.87 0.33
C THR A 91 0.59 -5.22 1.81
N VAL A 92 0.28 -4.22 2.63
CA VAL A 92 -0.08 -4.37 4.04
C VAL A 92 -1.60 -4.39 4.11
N TYR A 93 -2.16 -5.56 4.34
CA TYR A 93 -3.61 -5.74 4.50
C TYR A 93 -4.06 -5.37 5.90
N GLN A 94 -5.32 -5.00 6.07
CA GLN A 94 -5.94 -4.70 7.36
C GLN A 94 -5.74 -5.82 8.40
N THR A 95 -5.75 -7.08 7.99
CA THR A 95 -5.49 -8.27 8.84
C THR A 95 -4.01 -8.58 9.05
N LEU A 96 -3.10 -7.70 8.54
CA LEU A 96 -1.64 -7.79 8.57
C LEU A 96 -1.03 -9.01 7.85
N ALA A 97 -1.80 -10.05 7.54
CA ALA A 97 -1.35 -11.29 6.90
C ALA A 97 -0.04 -11.84 7.54
N MET A 98 -0.03 -11.92 8.88
CA MET A 98 1.06 -12.47 9.67
C MET A 98 0.59 -13.70 10.44
N SER A 99 1.49 -14.67 10.62
CA SER A 99 1.25 -15.83 11.48
C SER A 99 1.60 -15.48 12.92
N PRO A 100 0.62 -15.50 13.87
CA PRO A 100 0.86 -15.09 15.25
C PRO A 100 1.93 -15.91 15.96
N ALA A 101 1.96 -17.21 15.70
CA ALA A 101 2.87 -18.17 16.36
C ALA A 101 4.30 -18.14 15.83
N LEU A 102 4.54 -17.56 14.66
CA LEU A 102 5.88 -17.47 14.09
C LEU A 102 6.63 -16.25 14.61
N SER A 103 7.97 -16.34 14.55
CA SER A 103 8.84 -15.23 14.93
C SER A 103 8.65 -14.01 14.02
N ILE A 104 9.11 -12.84 14.47
CA ILE A 104 9.16 -11.64 13.64
C ILE A 104 9.98 -11.90 12.37
N THR A 105 11.15 -12.53 12.52
CA THR A 105 12.02 -12.88 11.38
C THR A 105 11.30 -13.78 10.39
N ASP A 106 10.65 -14.86 10.85
CA ASP A 106 9.93 -15.78 9.97
C ASP A 106 8.75 -15.08 9.26
N ASN A 107 8.03 -14.18 9.96
CA ASN A 107 6.98 -13.37 9.36
C ASN A 107 7.48 -12.37 8.31
N MET A 108 8.64 -11.76 8.54
CA MET A 108 9.25 -10.85 7.56
C MET A 108 9.62 -11.59 6.27
N PHE A 109 10.13 -12.80 6.38
CA PHE A 109 10.59 -13.59 5.24
C PHE A 109 9.57 -14.60 4.71
N MET A 110 8.34 -14.59 5.18
CA MET A 110 7.31 -15.54 4.77
C MET A 110 7.09 -15.52 3.25
N GLY A 111 7.30 -16.69 2.62
CA GLY A 111 7.21 -16.89 1.17
C GLY A 111 8.40 -16.33 0.36
N ARG A 112 9.49 -15.91 1.06
CA ARG A 112 10.75 -15.44 0.46
C ARG A 112 11.96 -15.84 1.31
N GLU A 113 11.87 -16.99 1.96
CA GLU A 113 12.88 -17.49 2.87
C GLU A 113 14.22 -17.68 2.18
N LEU A 114 15.29 -17.20 2.82
CA LEU A 114 16.63 -17.35 2.31
C LEU A 114 17.15 -18.77 2.60
N LYS A 115 17.71 -19.39 1.57
CA LYS A 115 18.34 -20.72 1.68
C LYS A 115 19.85 -20.55 1.77
N LYS A 116 20.51 -21.47 2.50
CA LYS A 116 21.97 -21.52 2.56
C LYS A 116 22.55 -21.75 1.16
N SER A 117 23.76 -21.29 0.94
CA SER A 117 24.50 -21.58 -0.30
C SER A 117 24.97 -23.03 -0.38
N GLY A 118 25.22 -23.53 -1.60
CA GLY A 118 25.77 -24.85 -1.88
C GLY A 118 24.78 -26.00 -1.63
N PHE A 119 25.30 -27.21 -1.45
CA PHE A 119 24.53 -28.45 -1.33
C PHE A 119 23.42 -28.39 -0.26
N ARG A 120 23.69 -27.75 0.88
CA ARG A 120 22.73 -27.63 1.99
C ARG A 120 21.51 -26.75 1.62
N GLY A 121 21.70 -25.69 0.83
CA GLY A 121 20.61 -24.84 0.40
C GLY A 121 19.88 -25.37 -0.82
N THR A 122 20.60 -25.93 -1.79
CA THR A 122 20.01 -26.41 -3.05
C THR A 122 19.32 -27.77 -2.87
N TRP A 123 19.97 -28.72 -2.23
CA TRP A 123 19.46 -30.10 -2.12
C TRP A 123 18.66 -30.33 -0.84
N LEU A 124 19.18 -29.88 0.31
CA LEU A 124 18.49 -30.04 1.61
C LEU A 124 17.50 -28.92 1.91
N ARG A 125 17.42 -27.88 1.04
CA ARG A 125 16.54 -26.69 1.20
C ARG A 125 16.67 -26.04 2.59
N GLN A 126 17.83 -26.10 3.20
CA GLN A 126 18.09 -25.57 4.55
C GLN A 126 18.05 -24.06 4.54
N LEU A 127 17.25 -23.47 5.43
CA LEU A 127 17.12 -22.02 5.57
C LEU A 127 18.38 -21.39 6.17
N ASP A 128 18.73 -20.20 5.70
CA ASP A 128 19.77 -19.35 6.27
C ASP A 128 19.18 -18.41 7.32
N ARG A 129 18.78 -18.98 8.46
CA ARG A 129 18.15 -18.24 9.55
C ARG A 129 19.01 -17.06 10.03
N LYS A 130 20.33 -17.26 10.12
CA LYS A 130 21.25 -16.23 10.59
C LYS A 130 21.21 -14.99 9.69
N LYS A 131 21.28 -15.20 8.37
CA LYS A 131 21.20 -14.11 7.39
C LYS A 131 19.82 -13.42 7.39
N MET A 132 18.75 -14.21 7.54
CA MET A 132 17.40 -13.67 7.68
C MET A 132 17.26 -12.78 8.93
N GLU A 133 17.82 -13.20 10.07
CA GLU A 133 17.83 -12.43 11.32
C GLU A 133 18.63 -11.13 11.19
N GLU A 134 19.80 -11.19 10.57
CA GLU A 134 20.65 -10.01 10.32
C GLU A 134 19.89 -8.96 9.50
N ILE A 135 19.29 -9.37 8.38
CA ILE A 135 18.51 -8.48 7.50
C ILE A 135 17.26 -7.97 8.21
N ALA A 136 16.53 -8.84 8.93
CA ALA A 136 15.33 -8.40 9.66
C ALA A 136 15.67 -7.33 10.69
N ARG A 137 16.75 -7.52 11.46
CA ARG A 137 17.23 -6.54 12.46
C ARG A 137 17.64 -5.22 11.80
N GLU A 138 18.38 -5.28 10.70
CA GLU A 138 18.79 -4.11 9.94
C GLU A 138 17.57 -3.30 9.48
N LYS A 139 16.59 -3.95 8.86
CA LYS A 139 15.38 -3.29 8.33
C LYS A 139 14.48 -2.70 9.41
N LEU A 140 14.33 -3.39 10.55
CA LEU A 140 13.61 -2.86 11.70
C LEU A 140 14.31 -1.64 12.32
N ASN A 141 15.64 -1.68 12.44
CA ASN A 141 16.44 -0.58 12.94
C ASN A 141 16.39 0.64 12.02
N GLU A 142 16.52 0.43 10.70
CA GLU A 142 16.39 1.50 9.71
C GLU A 142 15.08 2.27 9.81
N LEU A 143 14.01 1.59 10.20
CA LEU A 143 12.68 2.16 10.37
C LEU A 143 12.39 2.62 11.81
N GLY A 144 13.42 2.69 12.67
CA GLY A 144 13.27 3.19 14.04
C GLY A 144 12.46 2.29 14.96
N LEU A 145 12.22 1.02 14.61
CA LEU A 145 11.48 0.07 15.47
C LEU A 145 12.37 -0.54 16.56
N LEU A 146 13.14 0.33 17.24
CA LEU A 146 14.12 -0.04 18.26
C LEU A 146 13.51 -0.67 19.53
N THR A 147 12.20 -0.52 19.74
CA THR A 147 11.49 -1.16 20.86
C THR A 147 11.36 -2.68 20.73
N ILE A 148 11.65 -3.22 19.55
CA ILE A 148 11.65 -4.66 19.27
C ILE A 148 13.06 -5.18 19.51
N GLN A 149 13.35 -5.63 20.74
CA GLN A 149 14.68 -6.12 21.11
C GLN A 149 14.93 -7.56 20.66
N ASN A 150 13.90 -8.41 20.70
CA ASN A 150 14.01 -9.83 20.34
C ASN A 150 13.23 -10.14 19.04
N ILE A 151 13.94 -10.23 17.92
CA ILE A 151 13.33 -10.54 16.61
C ILE A 151 12.87 -12.00 16.47
N ASN A 152 13.27 -12.87 17.40
CA ASN A 152 12.90 -14.28 17.44
C ASN A 152 11.66 -14.54 18.32
N GLN A 153 11.09 -13.49 18.94
CA GLN A 153 9.82 -13.64 19.66
C GLN A 153 8.65 -13.83 18.70
N ALA A 154 7.62 -14.54 19.14
CA ALA A 154 6.40 -14.74 18.38
C ALA A 154 5.64 -13.41 18.21
N VAL A 155 5.06 -13.19 17.02
CA VAL A 155 4.34 -11.94 16.69
C VAL A 155 3.12 -11.71 17.61
N GLU A 156 2.50 -12.77 18.12
CA GLU A 156 1.38 -12.65 19.07
C GLU A 156 1.75 -11.94 20.38
N THR A 157 3.04 -11.95 20.77
CA THR A 157 3.54 -11.27 21.97
C THR A 157 3.68 -9.75 21.80
N LEU A 158 3.58 -9.25 20.59
CA LEU A 158 3.69 -7.84 20.26
C LEU A 158 2.38 -7.09 20.55
N SER A 159 2.49 -5.80 20.90
CA SER A 159 1.33 -4.89 20.92
C SER A 159 0.78 -4.70 19.49
N GLY A 160 -0.46 -4.21 19.39
CA GLY A 160 -1.09 -3.92 18.08
C GLY A 160 -0.22 -2.99 17.21
N GLY A 161 0.28 -1.90 17.81
CA GLY A 161 1.16 -0.95 17.09
C GLY A 161 2.51 -1.56 16.68
N GLN A 162 3.09 -2.43 17.51
CA GLN A 162 4.32 -3.15 17.15
C GLN A 162 4.08 -4.13 16.00
N ARG A 163 2.98 -4.88 16.02
CA ARG A 163 2.60 -5.75 14.89
C ARG A 163 2.43 -4.98 13.60
N GLN A 164 1.73 -3.84 13.66
CA GLN A 164 1.57 -2.96 12.51
C GLN A 164 2.92 -2.44 12.02
N GLY A 165 3.80 -2.01 12.92
CA GLY A 165 5.16 -1.59 12.57
C GLY A 165 5.95 -2.68 11.85
N VAL A 166 5.89 -3.93 12.31
CA VAL A 166 6.54 -5.08 11.64
C VAL A 166 5.95 -5.32 10.24
N ALA A 167 4.62 -5.20 10.08
CA ALA A 167 3.98 -5.37 8.78
C ALA A 167 4.40 -4.28 7.78
N VAL A 168 4.47 -3.01 8.22
CA VAL A 168 4.98 -1.89 7.42
C VAL A 168 6.46 -2.09 7.09
N ALA A 169 7.27 -2.49 8.08
CA ALA A 169 8.69 -2.78 7.87
C ALA A 169 8.93 -3.90 6.87
N ARG A 170 8.12 -4.96 6.92
CA ARG A 170 8.15 -6.03 5.92
C ARG A 170 7.88 -5.49 4.52
N ALA A 171 6.82 -4.70 4.35
CA ALA A 171 6.48 -4.13 3.06
C ALA A 171 7.57 -3.17 2.55
N ALA A 172 8.10 -2.29 3.40
CA ALA A 172 9.17 -1.37 3.03
C ALA A 172 10.52 -2.05 2.75
N ALA A 173 10.80 -3.19 3.42
CA ALA A 173 12.04 -3.94 3.20
C ALA A 173 12.09 -4.63 1.84
N PHE A 174 10.94 -5.03 1.32
CA PHE A 174 10.83 -5.84 0.11
C PHE A 174 10.08 -5.14 -1.04
N GLY A 175 9.29 -4.10 -0.73
CA GLY A 175 8.69 -3.23 -1.74
C GLY A 175 9.79 -2.44 -2.45
N SER A 176 9.89 -2.63 -3.76
CA SER A 176 10.90 -1.94 -4.56
C SER A 176 10.32 -0.82 -5.43
N LYS A 177 8.99 -0.85 -5.65
CA LYS A 177 8.29 0.10 -6.51
C LYS A 177 7.11 0.79 -5.84
N VAL A 178 6.23 0.03 -5.18
CA VAL A 178 5.01 0.56 -4.57
C VAL A 178 4.70 -0.19 -3.27
N VAL A 179 4.24 0.54 -2.26
CA VAL A 179 3.68 -0.03 -1.04
C VAL A 179 2.21 0.37 -0.93
N ILE A 180 1.33 -0.62 -0.84
CA ILE A 180 -0.10 -0.43 -0.59
C ILE A 180 -0.38 -0.71 0.88
N MET A 181 -1.06 0.20 1.57
CA MET A 181 -1.42 0.06 2.99
C MET A 181 -2.92 0.20 3.17
N ASP A 182 -3.56 -0.88 3.57
CA ASP A 182 -5.02 -0.92 3.76
C ASP A 182 -5.34 -0.76 5.25
N GLU A 183 -5.88 0.41 5.62
CA GLU A 183 -6.28 0.79 6.99
C GLU A 183 -5.18 0.59 8.05
N PRO A 184 -3.95 1.11 7.86
CA PRO A 184 -2.80 0.78 8.70
C PRO A 184 -2.92 1.29 10.15
N THR A 185 -3.85 2.18 10.44
CA THR A 185 -4.09 2.72 11.79
C THR A 185 -5.40 2.24 12.41
N ALA A 186 -6.13 1.34 11.74
CA ALA A 186 -7.37 0.79 12.26
C ALA A 186 -7.13 0.02 13.58
N ALA A 187 -8.04 0.19 14.54
CA ALA A 187 -8.01 -0.46 15.86
C ALA A 187 -6.75 -0.19 16.70
N LEU A 188 -6.01 0.89 16.41
CA LEU A 188 -4.88 1.36 17.21
C LEU A 188 -5.27 2.56 18.09
N GLY A 189 -4.62 2.67 19.25
CA GLY A 189 -4.70 3.87 20.09
C GLY A 189 -4.03 5.08 19.44
N VAL A 190 -4.25 6.26 19.99
CA VAL A 190 -3.74 7.53 19.44
C VAL A 190 -2.21 7.55 19.34
N LYS A 191 -1.50 7.04 20.35
CA LYS A 191 -0.03 7.00 20.35
C LYS A 191 0.53 6.03 19.32
N GLU A 192 -0.08 4.86 19.21
CA GLU A 192 0.29 3.83 18.23
C GLU A 192 0.03 4.30 16.81
N SER A 193 -1.14 4.90 16.55
CA SER A 193 -1.48 5.46 15.24
C SER A 193 -0.47 6.51 14.79
N ARG A 194 -0.08 7.43 15.69
CA ARG A 194 0.93 8.46 15.39
C ARG A 194 2.26 7.83 14.98
N ARG A 195 2.74 6.81 15.70
CA ARG A 195 3.98 6.10 15.34
C ARG A 195 3.90 5.43 13.96
N VAL A 196 2.74 4.85 13.64
CA VAL A 196 2.53 4.24 12.31
C VAL A 196 2.53 5.31 11.22
N LEU A 197 1.93 6.49 11.46
CA LEU A 197 1.94 7.60 10.49
C LEU A 197 3.37 8.15 10.28
N GLU A 198 4.16 8.28 11.35
CA GLU A 198 5.58 8.64 11.24
C GLU A 198 6.35 7.61 10.40
N LEU A 199 6.14 6.32 10.65
CA LEU A 199 6.75 5.25 9.88
C LEU A 199 6.35 5.30 8.38
N ILE A 200 5.10 5.63 8.07
CA ILE A 200 4.64 5.82 6.69
C ILE A 200 5.39 6.98 6.01
N LYS A 201 5.55 8.10 6.73
CA LYS A 201 6.35 9.25 6.24
C LYS A 201 7.82 8.88 6.01
N ASP A 202 8.41 8.06 6.89
CA ASP A 202 9.79 7.58 6.74
C ASP A 202 9.95 6.67 5.52
N VAL A 203 8.99 5.79 5.25
CA VAL A 203 8.97 4.94 4.06
C VAL A 203 8.89 5.81 2.79
N ARG A 204 8.01 6.81 2.78
CA ARG A 204 7.90 7.79 1.67
C ARG A 204 9.20 8.57 1.47
N ALA A 205 9.83 9.02 2.56
CA ALA A 205 11.10 9.78 2.50
C ALA A 205 12.26 8.98 1.88
N ARG A 206 12.17 7.65 1.86
CA ARG A 206 13.11 6.76 1.15
C ARG A 206 12.81 6.61 -0.35
N GLY A 207 11.83 7.37 -0.87
CA GLY A 207 11.46 7.39 -2.27
C GLY A 207 10.44 6.33 -2.68
N LEU A 208 9.92 5.52 -1.75
CA LEU A 208 8.87 4.54 -2.04
C LEU A 208 7.50 5.23 -2.10
N PRO A 209 6.80 5.20 -3.23
CA PRO A 209 5.44 5.71 -3.33
C PRO A 209 4.47 4.79 -2.58
N ILE A 210 3.47 5.41 -1.94
CA ILE A 210 2.55 4.72 -1.03
C ILE A 210 1.11 4.98 -1.47
N VAL A 211 0.33 3.91 -1.57
CA VAL A 211 -1.14 3.96 -1.61
C VAL A 211 -1.65 3.74 -0.20
N LEU A 212 -2.30 4.74 0.36
CA LEU A 212 -2.85 4.68 1.71
C LEU A 212 -4.37 4.65 1.66
N ILE A 213 -5.00 3.54 2.05
CA ILE A 213 -6.44 3.50 2.24
C ILE A 213 -6.74 3.79 3.70
N SER A 214 -7.56 4.80 3.95
CA SER A 214 -8.04 5.08 5.30
C SER A 214 -9.38 5.81 5.27
N HIS A 215 -10.19 5.54 6.28
CA HIS A 215 -11.41 6.30 6.59
C HIS A 215 -11.19 7.37 7.66
N ASN A 216 -9.99 7.43 8.26
CA ASN A 216 -9.62 8.42 9.26
C ASN A 216 -9.12 9.70 8.57
N MET A 217 -10.02 10.66 8.35
CA MET A 217 -9.73 11.89 7.60
C MET A 217 -8.58 12.72 8.21
N PRO A 218 -8.50 12.92 9.55
CA PRO A 218 -7.34 13.56 10.18
C PRO A 218 -6.02 12.92 9.79
N HIS A 219 -5.92 11.59 9.80
CA HIS A 219 -4.69 10.87 9.42
C HIS A 219 -4.37 11.04 7.93
N VAL A 220 -5.41 10.98 7.07
CA VAL A 220 -5.26 11.19 5.63
C VAL A 220 -4.70 12.59 5.35
N PHE A 221 -5.30 13.63 5.92
CA PHE A 221 -4.88 15.03 5.72
C PHE A 221 -3.51 15.34 6.31
N GLU A 222 -3.06 14.56 7.32
CA GLU A 222 -1.74 14.71 7.92
C GLU A 222 -0.61 14.19 7.03
N VAL A 223 -0.85 13.10 6.27
CA VAL A 223 0.25 12.39 5.61
C VAL A 223 0.18 12.38 4.08
N ALA A 224 -0.99 12.57 3.47
CA ALA A 224 -1.17 12.43 2.03
C ALA A 224 -0.66 13.66 1.27
N ASP A 225 0.04 13.44 0.18
CA ASP A 225 0.38 14.47 -0.81
C ASP A 225 -0.81 14.75 -1.74
N ARG A 226 -1.58 13.72 -2.09
CA ARG A 226 -2.81 13.78 -2.87
C ARG A 226 -3.86 12.81 -2.31
N ILE A 227 -5.11 13.11 -2.53
CA ILE A 227 -6.25 12.30 -2.08
C ILE A 227 -7.10 11.94 -3.30
N HIS A 228 -7.16 10.64 -3.61
CA HIS A 228 -8.05 10.05 -4.59
C HIS A 228 -9.42 9.78 -3.93
N ILE A 229 -10.44 10.46 -4.37
CA ILE A 229 -11.81 10.26 -3.91
C ILE A 229 -12.47 9.23 -4.82
N HIS A 230 -12.78 8.06 -4.26
CA HIS A 230 -13.42 6.96 -4.97
C HIS A 230 -14.91 6.90 -4.62
N ARG A 231 -15.77 6.94 -5.63
CA ARG A 231 -17.22 6.97 -5.44
C ARG A 231 -17.92 6.15 -6.52
N LEU A 232 -18.89 5.32 -6.12
CA LEU A 232 -19.72 4.50 -7.02
C LEU A 232 -18.91 3.68 -8.05
N GLY A 233 -17.78 3.13 -7.61
CA GLY A 233 -16.94 2.27 -8.44
C GLY A 233 -15.99 3.00 -9.38
N SER A 234 -15.90 4.32 -9.34
CA SER A 234 -15.04 5.15 -10.19
C SER A 234 -14.28 6.21 -9.40
N ARG A 235 -13.29 6.85 -10.03
CA ARG A 235 -12.61 8.04 -9.49
C ARG A 235 -13.55 9.24 -9.65
N ALA A 236 -13.96 9.87 -8.55
CA ALA A 236 -14.69 11.13 -8.61
C ALA A 236 -13.75 12.29 -8.93
N CYS A 237 -12.64 12.40 -8.20
CA CYS A 237 -11.58 13.37 -8.45
C CYS A 237 -10.32 13.01 -7.67
N VAL A 238 -9.25 13.79 -7.89
CA VAL A 238 -8.04 13.79 -7.07
C VAL A 238 -7.79 15.19 -6.56
N ILE A 239 -7.69 15.38 -5.24
CA ILE A 239 -7.47 16.66 -4.59
C ILE A 239 -6.14 16.69 -3.85
N LYS A 240 -5.66 17.91 -3.53
CA LYS A 240 -4.54 18.11 -2.60
C LYS A 240 -5.08 18.54 -1.24
N PRO A 241 -4.56 17.99 -0.12
CA PRO A 241 -4.97 18.42 1.23
C PRO A 241 -4.77 19.92 1.52
N SER A 242 -3.83 20.55 0.79
CA SER A 242 -3.58 22.00 0.91
C SER A 242 -4.72 22.88 0.36
N ASP A 243 -5.48 22.37 -0.59
CA ASP A 243 -6.41 23.14 -1.40
C ASP A 243 -7.88 22.94 -0.95
N PHE A 244 -8.14 21.91 -0.15
CA PHE A 244 -9.47 21.49 0.29
C PHE A 244 -9.50 21.23 1.80
N SER A 245 -10.62 21.54 2.43
CA SER A 245 -10.86 21.14 3.82
C SER A 245 -11.28 19.67 3.93
N MET A 246 -11.17 19.09 5.14
CA MET A 246 -11.71 17.74 5.38
C MET A 246 -13.21 17.64 5.12
N SER A 247 -13.97 18.72 5.41
CA SER A 247 -15.41 18.79 5.14
C SER A 247 -15.73 18.77 3.65
N ASP A 248 -14.93 19.45 2.82
CA ASP A 248 -15.10 19.45 1.37
C ASP A 248 -14.83 18.06 0.79
N ALA A 249 -13.74 17.41 1.23
CA ALA A 249 -13.41 16.04 0.82
C ALA A 249 -14.52 15.03 1.17
N VAL A 250 -15.11 15.16 2.36
CA VAL A 250 -16.26 14.33 2.78
C VAL A 250 -17.50 14.68 1.96
N ALA A 251 -17.77 15.95 1.67
CA ALA A 251 -18.91 16.38 0.85
C ALA A 251 -18.81 15.82 -0.58
N ILE A 252 -17.63 15.85 -1.20
CA ILE A 252 -17.39 15.24 -2.52
C ILE A 252 -17.55 13.72 -2.44
N MET A 253 -16.99 13.09 -1.42
CA MET A 253 -17.06 11.64 -1.21
C MET A 253 -18.50 11.14 -1.11
N THR A 254 -19.36 11.85 -0.39
CA THR A 254 -20.78 11.52 -0.21
C THR A 254 -21.67 12.00 -1.36
N GLY A 255 -21.17 12.88 -2.23
CA GLY A 255 -21.92 13.50 -3.33
C GLY A 255 -22.79 14.67 -2.90
N ALA A 256 -22.52 15.24 -1.72
CA ALA A 256 -23.14 16.50 -1.29
C ALA A 256 -22.53 17.73 -1.98
N MET A 257 -21.36 17.58 -2.57
CA MET A 257 -20.67 18.56 -3.40
C MET A 257 -20.10 17.88 -4.65
N ASP A 258 -20.28 18.53 -5.79
CA ASP A 258 -19.65 18.05 -7.02
C ASP A 258 -18.14 18.38 -7.03
N PRO A 259 -17.31 17.51 -7.59
CA PRO A 259 -15.90 17.82 -7.76
C PRO A 259 -15.72 19.02 -8.69
N PRO A 260 -14.65 19.84 -8.49
CA PRO A 260 -14.33 20.93 -9.39
C PRO A 260 -14.13 20.42 -10.83
N ASP A 261 -14.65 21.15 -11.84
CA ASP A 261 -14.59 20.76 -13.27
C ASP A 261 -13.16 20.46 -13.75
N SER A 262 -12.16 21.15 -13.21
CA SER A 262 -10.74 20.94 -13.54
C SER A 262 -10.13 19.66 -12.96
N MET A 263 -10.84 18.95 -12.09
CA MET A 263 -10.37 17.76 -11.35
C MET A 263 -11.30 16.55 -11.51
N ALA A 264 -12.41 16.73 -12.21
CA ALA A 264 -13.33 15.64 -12.55
C ALA A 264 -12.62 14.61 -13.45
N ALA A 265 -12.92 13.32 -13.24
CA ALA A 265 -12.29 12.21 -13.95
C ALA A 265 -12.78 12.07 -15.39
#